data_111a3f7a9aef2020231e9a9b8784023b
#
_entry.id   111a3f7a9aef2020231e9a9b8784023b
#
_cell.length_a   1.000
_cell.length_b   1.000
_cell.length_c   1.000
_cell.angle_alpha   90.00
_cell.angle_beta   90.00
_cell.angle_gamma   90.00
#
_symmetry.space_group_name_H-M   'P 1'
#
loop_
_entity.id
_entity.type
_entity.pdbx_description
1 polymer ?
#
loop_
_entity_poly.entity_id
_entity_poly.type
_entity_poly.pdbx_seq_one_letter_code
_entity_poly.pdbx_strand_id
1 'polypeptide(L)'
;MLQIAICDDEQYYRKKIQTLLTQYFYHKDLEYSIQSYPSGEVFLSQRENSVKYDIVFMDISMKELDGIQTASQIRAFHSDTQLVFVTAFIDYALEGYKVNAVRYIMKDTLDTAIPECMDAILHKMRLAQVRFSFIDGDATLYTDNILYIE
;
A
#
# COMPACT_ATOMS: atom_id res chain seq x y z
N MET A 1 -0.05 -10.83 -9.80
CA MET A 1 0.98 -10.61 -8.76
C MET A 1 0.75 -9.26 -8.09
N LEU A 2 0.76 -9.25 -6.77
CA LEU A 2 0.57 -8.03 -6.00
C LEU A 2 1.86 -7.21 -6.00
N GLN A 3 1.78 -5.96 -6.44
CA GLN A 3 2.94 -5.07 -6.53
C GLN A 3 2.92 -4.10 -5.36
N ILE A 4 3.96 -4.13 -4.54
CA ILE A 4 4.07 -3.33 -3.33
C ILE A 4 5.32 -2.47 -3.40
N ALA A 5 5.18 -1.21 -3.06
CA ALA A 5 6.32 -0.28 -2.95
C ALA A 5 6.45 0.22 -1.52
N ILE A 6 7.69 0.44 -1.11
CA ILE A 6 8.03 1.05 0.17
C ILE A 6 8.91 2.27 -0.14
N CYS A 7 8.51 3.43 0.33
CA CYS A 7 9.27 4.66 0.11
C CYS A 7 9.56 5.32 1.46
N ASP A 8 10.83 5.33 1.86
CA ASP A 8 11.29 5.89 3.12
C ASP A 8 12.77 6.23 2.97
N ASP A 9 13.20 7.38 3.46
CA ASP A 9 14.61 7.78 3.36
C ASP A 9 15.51 7.08 4.39
N GLU A 10 14.94 6.39 5.36
CA GLU A 10 15.68 5.64 6.36
C GLU A 10 15.70 4.15 6.02
N GLN A 11 16.90 3.62 5.79
CA GLN A 11 17.08 2.21 5.44
C GLN A 11 16.51 1.27 6.50
N TYR A 12 16.60 1.64 7.77
CA TYR A 12 16.09 0.84 8.87
C TYR A 12 14.59 0.54 8.68
N TYR A 13 13.81 1.56 8.35
CA TYR A 13 12.36 1.38 8.19
C TYR A 13 12.01 0.69 6.89
N ARG A 14 12.76 0.94 5.80
CA ARG A 14 12.55 0.19 4.57
C ARG A 14 12.69 -1.32 4.82
N LYS A 15 13.76 -1.71 5.53
CA LYS A 15 14.01 -3.11 5.84
C LYS A 15 12.98 -3.68 6.81
N LYS A 16 12.58 -2.91 7.82
CA LYS A 16 11.61 -3.36 8.80
C LYS A 16 10.26 -3.64 8.16
N ILE A 17 9.77 -2.71 7.34
CA ILE A 17 8.49 -2.89 6.64
C ILE A 17 8.58 -4.09 5.71
N GLN A 18 9.67 -4.23 4.96
CA GLN A 18 9.85 -5.37 4.07
C GLN A 18 9.83 -6.69 4.82
N THR A 19 10.51 -6.76 5.96
CA THR A 19 10.53 -7.95 6.80
C THR A 19 9.13 -8.30 7.30
N LEU A 20 8.39 -7.31 7.79
CA LEU A 20 7.03 -7.52 8.29
C LEU A 20 6.09 -7.99 7.18
N LEU A 21 6.21 -7.43 5.99
CA LEU A 21 5.41 -7.86 4.83
C LEU A 21 5.77 -9.28 4.41
N THR A 22 7.05 -9.62 4.38
CA THR A 22 7.51 -10.97 4.04
C THR A 22 6.96 -11.99 5.04
N GLN A 23 6.99 -11.67 6.33
CA GLN A 23 6.41 -12.52 7.37
C GLN A 23 4.90 -12.66 7.20
N TYR A 24 4.22 -11.58 6.85
CA TYR A 24 2.78 -11.58 6.63
C TYR A 24 2.39 -12.53 5.49
N PHE A 25 3.14 -12.52 4.39
CA PHE A 25 2.83 -13.33 3.22
C PHE A 25 3.34 -14.78 3.31
N TYR A 26 4.14 -15.11 4.32
CA TYR A 26 4.82 -16.41 4.42
C TYR A 26 3.88 -17.60 4.30
N HIS A 27 2.71 -17.52 4.92
CA HIS A 27 1.73 -18.61 4.90
C HIS A 27 0.57 -18.34 3.94
N LYS A 28 0.64 -17.30 3.14
CA LYS A 28 -0.44 -16.96 2.21
C LYS A 28 -0.08 -17.41 0.80
N ASP A 29 -1.09 -17.96 0.12
CA ASP A 29 -0.95 -18.40 -1.26
C ASP A 29 -1.19 -17.22 -2.21
N LEU A 30 -0.30 -16.22 -2.14
CA LEU A 30 -0.35 -15.02 -2.95
C LEU A 30 1.02 -14.70 -3.52
N GLU A 31 1.09 -14.46 -4.81
CA GLU A 31 2.30 -13.95 -5.42
C GLU A 31 2.40 -12.44 -5.16
N TYR A 32 3.58 -12.00 -4.78
CA TYR A 32 3.83 -10.58 -4.49
C TYR A 32 5.24 -10.18 -4.86
N SER A 33 5.42 -8.88 -5.06
CA SER A 33 6.73 -8.28 -5.31
C SER A 33 6.84 -7.01 -4.49
N ILE A 34 7.99 -6.80 -3.86
CA ILE A 34 8.26 -5.62 -3.05
C ILE A 34 9.45 -4.89 -3.63
N GLN A 35 9.27 -3.58 -3.89
CA GLN A 35 10.34 -2.68 -4.31
C GLN A 35 10.46 -1.57 -3.28
N SER A 36 11.67 -1.20 -2.89
CA SER A 36 11.88 -0.12 -1.94
C SER A 36 12.66 1.02 -2.56
N TYR A 37 12.33 2.23 -2.15
CA TYR A 37 12.87 3.47 -2.70
C TYR A 37 13.32 4.39 -1.58
N PRO A 38 14.49 5.03 -1.71
CA PRO A 38 15.01 5.89 -0.64
C PRO A 38 14.44 7.30 -0.64
N SER A 39 13.67 7.68 -1.66
CA SER A 39 13.11 9.03 -1.75
C SER A 39 11.90 9.08 -2.67
N GLY A 40 11.10 10.14 -2.54
CA GLY A 40 9.98 10.38 -3.42
C GLY A 40 10.42 10.63 -4.85
N GLU A 41 11.54 11.31 -5.04
CA GLU A 41 12.09 11.59 -6.37
C GLU A 41 12.46 10.31 -7.09
N VAL A 42 13.16 9.40 -6.42
CA VAL A 42 13.54 8.11 -7.01
C VAL A 42 12.29 7.29 -7.33
N PHE A 43 11.31 7.29 -6.43
CA PHE A 43 10.05 6.60 -6.66
C PHE A 43 9.35 7.11 -7.92
N LEU A 44 9.21 8.42 -8.04
CA LEU A 44 8.51 9.04 -9.17
C LEU A 44 9.25 8.89 -10.49
N SER A 45 10.57 8.76 -10.46
CA SER A 45 11.36 8.54 -11.67
C SER A 45 11.03 7.20 -12.33
N GLN A 46 10.47 6.26 -11.60
CA GLN A 46 10.09 4.93 -12.12
C GLN A 46 8.74 4.92 -12.83
N ARG A 47 7.95 5.99 -12.74
CA ARG A 47 6.62 6.02 -13.35
C ARG A 47 6.67 5.91 -14.88
N GLU A 48 7.76 6.34 -15.52
CA GLU A 48 7.94 6.24 -16.97
C GLU A 48 8.03 4.77 -17.43
N ASN A 49 8.38 3.87 -16.52
CA ASN A 49 8.42 2.44 -16.78
C ASN A 49 7.04 1.78 -16.66
N SER A 50 6.00 2.57 -16.49
CA SER A 50 4.60 2.12 -16.41
C SER A 50 4.34 1.12 -15.29
N VAL A 51 5.16 1.11 -14.24
CA VAL A 51 4.93 0.23 -13.10
C VAL A 51 3.83 0.81 -12.23
N LYS A 52 2.74 0.07 -12.15
CA LYS A 52 1.63 0.41 -11.27
C LYS A 52 1.74 -0.42 -10.01
N TYR A 53 1.79 0.25 -8.87
CA TYR A 53 1.77 -0.44 -7.58
C TYR A 53 0.35 -0.55 -7.05
N ASP A 54 0.04 -1.71 -6.50
CA ASP A 54 -1.25 -1.94 -5.85
C ASP A 54 -1.28 -1.29 -4.48
N ILE A 55 -0.14 -1.33 -3.76
CA ILE A 55 -0.01 -0.79 -2.41
C ILE A 55 1.30 -0.03 -2.31
N VAL A 56 1.26 1.15 -1.73
CA VAL A 56 2.46 1.96 -1.46
C VAL A 56 2.49 2.35 0.01
N PHE A 57 3.56 1.95 0.69
CA PHE A 57 3.86 2.39 2.05
C PHE A 57 4.79 3.59 1.94
N MET A 58 4.34 4.75 2.37
CA MET A 58 5.00 6.02 2.12
C MET A 58 5.31 6.75 3.42
N ASP A 59 6.59 7.04 3.66
CA ASP A 59 6.99 7.93 4.73
C ASP A 59 6.63 9.38 4.34
N ILE A 60 6.09 10.13 5.28
CA ILE A 60 5.74 11.53 5.03
C ILE A 60 6.97 12.42 5.13
N SER A 61 7.78 12.21 6.15
CA SER A 61 8.90 13.10 6.46
C SER A 61 10.16 12.67 5.70
N MET A 62 10.28 13.13 4.46
CA MET A 62 11.46 12.92 3.61
C MET A 62 12.06 14.26 3.24
N LYS A 63 13.34 14.26 2.81
CA LYS A 63 14.15 15.47 2.72
C LYS A 63 13.63 16.52 1.71
N GLU A 64 13.58 16.18 0.45
CA GLU A 64 13.22 17.18 -0.59
C GLU A 64 11.74 17.15 -0.90
N LEU A 65 11.27 16.04 -1.46
CA LEU A 65 9.86 15.83 -1.76
C LEU A 65 9.26 14.97 -0.67
N ASP A 66 8.34 15.51 0.11
CA ASP A 66 7.74 14.74 1.19
C ASP A 66 6.73 13.70 0.68
N GLY A 67 6.29 12.82 1.59
CA GLY A 67 5.39 11.74 1.24
C GLY A 67 4.03 12.20 0.75
N ILE A 68 3.52 13.31 1.25
CA ILE A 68 2.22 13.86 0.82
C ILE A 68 2.32 14.36 -0.62
N GLN A 69 3.38 15.08 -0.94
CA GLN A 69 3.62 15.57 -2.29
C GLN A 69 3.80 14.42 -3.28
N THR A 70 4.57 13.41 -2.88
CA THR A 70 4.77 12.21 -3.69
C THR A 70 3.45 11.48 -3.93
N ALA A 71 2.66 11.31 -2.88
CA ALA A 71 1.36 10.63 -2.97
C ALA A 71 0.37 11.39 -3.87
N SER A 72 0.39 12.71 -3.83
CA SER A 72 -0.48 13.51 -4.70
C SER A 72 -0.17 13.26 -6.17
N GLN A 73 1.11 13.09 -6.51
CA GLN A 73 1.50 12.77 -7.88
C GLN A 73 1.13 11.34 -8.27
N ILE A 74 1.20 10.40 -7.33
CA ILE A 74 0.73 9.03 -7.58
C ILE A 74 -0.76 9.04 -7.92
N ARG A 75 -1.57 9.80 -7.16
CA ARG A 75 -3.01 9.89 -7.40
C ARG A 75 -3.36 10.47 -8.76
N ALA A 76 -2.52 11.34 -9.30
CA ALA A 76 -2.73 11.91 -10.62
C ALA A 76 -2.63 10.84 -11.73
N PHE A 77 -1.85 9.77 -11.51
CA PHE A 77 -1.63 8.71 -12.49
C PHE A 77 -2.36 7.42 -12.16
N HIS A 78 -2.49 7.08 -10.88
CA HIS A 78 -3.06 5.81 -10.42
C HIS A 78 -4.01 6.07 -9.25
N SER A 79 -5.26 6.33 -9.56
CA SER A 79 -6.27 6.68 -8.56
C SER A 79 -6.66 5.51 -7.65
N ASP A 80 -6.37 4.28 -8.07
CA ASP A 80 -6.77 3.06 -7.36
C ASP A 80 -5.66 2.44 -6.49
N THR A 81 -4.44 2.99 -6.51
CA THR A 81 -3.36 2.54 -5.63
C THR A 81 -3.74 2.75 -4.17
N GLN A 82 -3.52 1.72 -3.34
CA GLN A 82 -3.77 1.81 -1.91
C GLN A 82 -2.58 2.51 -1.24
N LEU A 83 -2.80 3.71 -0.73
CA LEU A 83 -1.75 4.50 -0.08
C LEU A 83 -1.81 4.33 1.43
N VAL A 84 -0.68 3.95 2.02
CA VAL A 84 -0.52 3.82 3.47
C VAL A 84 0.63 4.72 3.89
N PHE A 85 0.34 5.71 4.71
CA PHE A 85 1.38 6.57 5.25
C PHE A 85 1.97 5.95 6.51
N VAL A 86 3.29 5.90 6.57
CA VAL A 86 4.05 5.41 7.73
C VAL A 86 4.88 6.58 8.24
N THR A 87 4.59 7.05 9.44
CA THR A 87 5.22 8.28 9.93
C THR A 87 5.48 8.22 11.43
N ALA A 88 6.48 9.00 11.89
CA ALA A 88 6.70 9.24 13.30
C ALA A 88 5.86 10.40 13.83
N PHE A 89 5.17 11.15 12.94
CA PHE A 89 4.47 12.38 13.31
C PHE A 89 2.98 12.29 13.00
N ILE A 90 2.16 12.30 14.05
CA ILE A 90 0.70 12.20 13.93
C ILE A 90 0.06 13.43 13.28
N ASP A 91 0.75 14.57 13.31
CA ASP A 91 0.19 15.85 12.86
C ASP A 91 -0.14 15.87 11.36
N TYR A 92 0.36 14.89 10.61
CA TYR A 92 0.10 14.78 9.17
C TYR A 92 -1.18 14.02 8.81
N ALA A 93 -1.94 13.55 9.80
CA ALA A 93 -3.13 12.73 9.53
C ALA A 93 -4.17 13.43 8.65
N LEU A 94 -4.40 14.73 8.84
CA LEU A 94 -5.35 15.50 8.03
C LEU A 94 -4.92 15.64 6.59
N GLU A 95 -3.62 15.69 6.34
CA GLU A 95 -3.08 15.79 4.98
C GLU A 95 -3.35 14.52 4.17
N GLY A 96 -3.42 13.37 4.83
CA GLY A 96 -3.72 12.09 4.17
C GLY A 96 -5.10 12.03 3.54
N TYR A 97 -6.08 12.75 4.08
CA TYR A 97 -7.41 12.81 3.49
C TYR A 97 -7.40 13.40 2.09
N LYS A 98 -6.51 14.35 1.82
CA LYS A 98 -6.41 15.02 0.53
C LYS A 98 -5.96 14.08 -0.57
N VAL A 99 -5.20 13.03 -0.22
CA VAL A 99 -4.70 12.05 -1.18
C VAL A 99 -5.40 10.70 -1.04
N ASN A 100 -6.47 10.66 -0.26
CA ASN A 100 -7.30 9.47 -0.07
C ASN A 100 -6.49 8.26 0.40
N ALA A 101 -5.70 8.46 1.46
CA ALA A 101 -4.92 7.37 2.05
C ALA A 101 -5.83 6.35 2.73
N VAL A 102 -5.47 5.07 2.65
CA VAL A 102 -6.21 3.98 3.30
C VAL A 102 -6.00 4.05 4.80
N ARG A 103 -4.76 4.27 5.22
CA ARG A 103 -4.38 4.26 6.63
C ARG A 103 -3.18 5.13 6.91
N TYR A 104 -3.11 5.53 8.17
CA TYR A 104 -1.93 6.11 8.80
C TYR A 104 -1.39 5.13 9.81
N ILE A 105 -0.10 4.81 9.70
CA ILE A 105 0.58 3.92 10.65
C ILE A 105 1.71 4.68 11.31
N MET A 106 1.76 4.61 12.64
CA MET A 106 2.87 5.19 13.40
C MET A 106 4.06 4.24 13.36
N LYS A 107 5.27 4.80 13.19
CA LYS A 107 6.50 4.01 13.11
C LYS A 107 6.79 3.17 14.36
N ASP A 108 6.27 3.58 15.52
CA ASP A 108 6.45 2.85 16.76
C ASP A 108 5.51 1.64 16.92
N THR A 109 4.53 1.47 16.05
CA THR A 109 3.55 0.38 16.13
C THR A 109 3.54 -0.51 14.90
N LEU A 110 4.59 -0.51 14.09
CA LEU A 110 4.65 -1.24 12.84
C LEU A 110 4.36 -2.74 12.98
N ASP A 111 4.88 -3.37 14.04
CA ASP A 111 4.76 -4.82 14.21
C ASP A 111 3.31 -5.30 14.26
N THR A 112 2.43 -4.53 14.87
CA THR A 112 1.00 -4.87 14.97
C THR A 112 0.19 -4.23 13.85
N ALA A 113 0.58 -3.05 13.41
CA ALA A 113 -0.20 -2.27 12.45
C ALA A 113 -0.07 -2.80 11.01
N ILE A 114 1.09 -3.30 10.60
CA ILE A 114 1.27 -3.81 9.24
C ILE A 114 0.37 -5.01 8.95
N PRO A 115 0.33 -6.07 9.78
CA PRO A 115 -0.57 -7.19 9.51
C PRO A 115 -2.05 -6.78 9.47
N GLU A 116 -2.48 -5.94 10.40
CA GLU A 116 -3.85 -5.44 10.43
C GLU A 116 -4.19 -4.64 9.18
N CYS A 117 -3.28 -3.76 8.77
CA CYS A 117 -3.45 -2.94 7.58
C CYS A 117 -3.55 -3.81 6.32
N MET A 118 -2.70 -4.82 6.20
CA MET A 118 -2.72 -5.72 5.06
C MET A 118 -4.01 -6.53 4.99
N ASP A 119 -4.52 -6.98 6.13
CA ASP A 119 -5.80 -7.69 6.16
C ASP A 119 -6.93 -6.78 5.63
N ALA A 120 -6.95 -5.53 6.06
CA ALA A 120 -7.96 -4.57 5.61
C ALA A 120 -7.85 -4.27 4.12
N ILE A 121 -6.63 -4.09 3.62
CA ILE A 121 -6.40 -3.80 2.20
C ILE A 121 -6.81 -4.98 1.33
N LEU A 122 -6.39 -6.19 1.68
CA LEU A 122 -6.71 -7.37 0.88
C LEU A 122 -8.20 -7.63 0.86
N HIS A 123 -8.88 -7.41 1.99
CA HIS A 123 -10.34 -7.54 2.05
C HIS A 123 -11.02 -6.54 1.11
N LYS A 124 -10.59 -5.29 1.13
CA LYS A 124 -11.12 -4.24 0.28
C LYS A 124 -10.90 -4.54 -1.20
N MET A 125 -9.71 -5.02 -1.56
CA MET A 125 -9.38 -5.36 -2.94
C MET A 125 -10.22 -6.53 -3.44
N ARG A 126 -10.46 -7.54 -2.60
CA ARG A 126 -11.29 -8.68 -2.96
C ARG A 126 -12.76 -8.30 -3.14
N LEU A 127 -13.29 -7.42 -2.32
CA LEU A 127 -14.64 -6.92 -2.48
C LEU A 127 -14.82 -6.17 -3.80
N ALA A 128 -13.86 -5.34 -4.18
CA ALA A 128 -13.88 -4.63 -5.45
C ALA A 128 -13.88 -5.62 -6.63
N GLN A 129 -13.07 -6.67 -6.53
CA GLN A 129 -12.99 -7.73 -7.53
C GLN A 129 -14.31 -8.50 -7.67
N VAL A 130 -14.96 -8.80 -6.56
CA VAL A 130 -16.26 -9.48 -6.54
C VAL A 130 -17.33 -8.63 -7.24
N ARG A 131 -17.39 -7.34 -6.96
CA ARG A 131 -18.34 -6.42 -7.62
C ARG A 131 -18.14 -6.40 -9.13
N PHE A 132 -16.90 -6.37 -9.57
CA PHE A 132 -16.57 -6.39 -10.99
C PHE A 132 -17.07 -7.68 -11.63
N SER A 133 -16.88 -8.81 -10.98
CA SER A 133 -17.29 -10.11 -11.49
C SER A 133 -18.82 -10.25 -11.58
N PHE A 134 -19.57 -9.67 -10.66
CA PHE A 134 -21.02 -9.63 -10.74
C PHE A 134 -21.51 -8.90 -11.99
N ILE A 135 -20.86 -7.80 -12.33
CA ILE A 135 -21.19 -7.04 -13.54
C ILE A 135 -20.92 -7.89 -14.79
N ASP A 136 -19.84 -8.67 -14.77
CA ASP A 136 -19.44 -9.53 -15.91
C ASP A 136 -20.16 -10.88 -15.95
N GLY A 137 -20.98 -11.19 -14.95
CA GLY A 137 -21.71 -12.46 -14.90
C GLY A 137 -20.97 -13.63 -14.29
N ASP A 138 -19.77 -13.43 -13.73
CA ASP A 138 -18.96 -14.47 -13.09
C ASP A 138 -19.22 -14.56 -11.57
N ALA A 139 -20.42 -14.27 -11.15
CA ALA A 139 -20.77 -14.13 -9.74
C ALA A 139 -20.50 -15.39 -8.91
N THR A 140 -20.78 -16.58 -9.47
CA THR A 140 -20.68 -17.83 -8.72
C THR A 140 -19.29 -18.18 -8.25
N LEU A 141 -18.24 -17.85 -9.03
CA LEU A 141 -16.87 -18.16 -8.67
C LEU A 141 -16.38 -17.34 -7.48
N TYR A 142 -16.91 -16.14 -7.30
CA TYR A 142 -16.44 -15.22 -6.26
C TYR A 142 -17.25 -15.29 -4.98
N THR A 143 -18.45 -15.84 -5.02
CA THR A 143 -19.29 -16.01 -3.85
C THR A 143 -18.61 -16.95 -2.83
N ASP A 144 -18.03 -18.06 -3.30
CA ASP A 144 -17.33 -18.99 -2.46
C ASP A 144 -16.07 -18.37 -1.82
N ASN A 145 -15.37 -17.54 -2.58
CA ASN A 145 -14.16 -16.86 -2.09
C ASN A 145 -14.47 -15.86 -0.97
N ILE A 146 -15.60 -15.19 -1.03
CA ILE A 146 -16.01 -14.26 0.02
C ILE A 146 -16.16 -14.96 1.36
N LEU A 147 -16.70 -16.18 1.36
CA LEU A 147 -16.92 -16.94 2.59
C LEU A 147 -15.61 -17.33 3.30
N TYR A 148 -14.50 -17.42 2.57
CA TYR A 148 -13.20 -17.81 3.12
C TYR A 148 -12.33 -16.64 3.52
N ILE A 149 -12.71 -15.42 3.21
CA ILE A 149 -11.91 -14.24 3.45
C ILE A 149 -12.13 -13.67 4.85
N GLU A 150 -13.25 -13.97 5.43
CA GLU A 150 -13.54 -13.55 6.79
C GLU A 150 -12.73 -14.36 7.81
#